data_f282be2f23d3c29d3ca41a626c488c74
#
_entry.id   f282be2f23d3c29d3ca41a626c488c74
#
_cell.length_a   1.000
_cell.length_b   1.000
_cell.length_c   1.000
_cell.angle_alpha   90.00
_cell.angle_beta   90.00
_cell.angle_gamma   90.00
#
_symmetry.space_group_name_H-M   'P 1'
#
loop_
_entity.id
_entity.type
_entity.pdbx_description
1 polymer ?
#
loop_
_entity_poly.entity_id
_entity_poly.type
_entity_poly.pdbx_seq_one_letter_code
_entity_poly.pdbx_strand_id
1 'polypeptide(L)'
;MTRLPTHTLALFALALVVVGPAAASAQTTPPAPPEPTLDFELELPAMQKANPVDPDLERKIALRRKMLELHPALGIATLVSLGATVVLGQLNLSDKYGGGGDTGRYRNWHRGFAYGSASLFAAAGLLGVLAPEPFEKHARFDRWDSATLHKTLMAVATLGMVAQIALGVTASLREGHLDQRSFAQVHQAVGYATFGAMSAGFAVLLF
;
A
#
# COMPACT_ATOMS: atom_id res chain seq x y z
N MET A 1 -0.31 50.77 0.66
CA MET A 1 0.11 49.90 -0.48
C MET A 1 1.10 48.87 0.05
N THR A 2 0.62 47.78 0.59
CA THR A 2 1.42 46.69 1.13
C THR A 2 1.29 45.49 0.18
N ARG A 3 2.40 45.11 -0.45
CA ARG A 3 2.47 44.00 -1.39
C ARG A 3 2.33 42.68 -0.63
N LEU A 4 1.35 41.88 -1.01
CA LEU A 4 1.18 40.51 -0.55
C LEU A 4 2.34 39.63 -1.10
N PRO A 5 2.89 38.71 -0.27
CA PRO A 5 3.87 37.74 -0.75
C PRO A 5 3.14 36.67 -1.58
N THR A 6 3.64 36.47 -2.78
CA THR A 6 3.27 35.36 -3.69
C THR A 6 3.70 34.04 -3.06
N HIS A 7 2.75 33.34 -2.44
CA HIS A 7 2.97 31.96 -2.02
C HIS A 7 3.07 31.08 -3.25
N THR A 8 4.27 30.61 -3.50
CA THR A 8 4.61 29.59 -4.49
C THR A 8 3.80 28.32 -4.16
N LEU A 9 2.77 28.05 -4.95
CA LEU A 9 2.07 26.78 -4.99
C LEU A 9 3.07 25.74 -5.52
N ALA A 10 3.71 25.01 -4.62
CA ALA A 10 4.42 23.79 -4.97
C ALA A 10 3.37 22.76 -5.41
N LEU A 11 3.10 22.71 -6.72
CA LEU A 11 2.39 21.63 -7.37
C LEU A 11 3.29 20.39 -7.25
N PHE A 12 3.01 19.55 -6.27
CA PHE A 12 3.48 18.15 -6.31
C PHE A 12 2.73 17.46 -7.44
N ALA A 13 3.36 17.44 -8.61
CA ALA A 13 2.93 16.60 -9.70
C ALA A 13 3.10 15.15 -9.26
N LEU A 14 1.99 14.47 -8.96
CA LEU A 14 1.92 13.04 -8.80
C LEU A 14 2.17 12.44 -10.20
N ALA A 15 3.43 12.12 -10.50
CA ALA A 15 3.79 11.38 -11.70
C ALA A 15 3.26 9.96 -11.54
N LEU A 16 2.09 9.70 -12.11
CA LEU A 16 1.57 8.36 -12.34
C LEU A 16 2.46 7.73 -13.43
N VAL A 17 3.48 6.98 -13.05
CA VAL A 17 4.24 6.16 -13.98
C VAL A 17 3.34 5.01 -14.42
N VAL A 18 2.66 5.20 -15.53
CA VAL A 18 2.00 4.11 -16.26
C VAL A 18 3.11 3.31 -16.93
N VAL A 19 3.51 2.20 -16.31
CA VAL A 19 4.36 1.20 -16.95
C VAL A 19 3.49 0.50 -17.99
N GLY A 20 3.60 0.95 -19.24
CA GLY A 20 3.01 0.24 -20.38
C GLY A 20 3.70 -1.11 -20.57
N PRO A 21 3.00 -2.13 -21.11
CA PRO A 21 3.60 -3.41 -21.41
C PRO A 21 4.72 -3.20 -22.45
N ALA A 22 5.94 -3.56 -22.07
CA ALA A 22 7.06 -3.60 -23.00
C ALA A 22 6.75 -4.62 -24.09
N ALA A 23 6.70 -4.16 -25.35
CA ALA A 23 6.57 -5.04 -26.49
C ALA A 23 7.77 -6.01 -26.50
N ALA A 24 7.50 -7.27 -26.29
CA ALA A 24 8.51 -8.31 -26.42
C ALA A 24 8.95 -8.39 -27.90
N SER A 25 10.16 -7.95 -28.17
CA SER A 25 10.82 -8.17 -29.45
C SER A 25 10.96 -9.67 -29.65
N ALA A 26 10.36 -10.19 -30.71
CA ALA A 26 10.57 -11.59 -31.12
C ALA A 26 12.02 -11.78 -31.50
N GLN A 27 12.80 -12.41 -30.61
CA GLN A 27 14.13 -12.89 -30.93
C GLN A 27 13.94 -14.16 -31.77
N THR A 28 14.37 -14.10 -33.03
CA THR A 28 14.52 -15.28 -33.87
C THR A 28 15.61 -16.17 -33.28
N THR A 29 15.18 -17.27 -32.69
CA THR A 29 16.05 -18.30 -32.13
C THR A 29 16.81 -18.97 -33.28
N PRO A 30 18.14 -19.06 -33.25
CA PRO A 30 18.88 -19.87 -34.21
C PRO A 30 18.47 -21.35 -34.06
N PRO A 31 18.57 -22.19 -35.14
CA PRO A 31 18.21 -23.58 -35.05
C PRO A 31 19.07 -24.27 -33.98
N ALA A 32 18.39 -24.99 -33.08
CA ALA A 32 19.03 -25.70 -32.00
C ALA A 32 19.99 -26.77 -32.57
N PRO A 33 21.22 -26.94 -32.03
CA PRO A 33 22.06 -28.05 -32.35
C PRO A 33 21.34 -29.38 -31.99
N PRO A 34 21.63 -30.51 -32.71
CA PRO A 34 20.97 -31.79 -32.41
C PRO A 34 21.23 -32.15 -30.96
N GLU A 35 20.14 -32.40 -30.23
CA GLU A 35 20.21 -32.83 -28.83
C GLU A 35 21.01 -34.14 -28.75
N PRO A 36 22.03 -34.21 -27.88
CA PRO A 36 22.62 -35.49 -27.56
C PRO A 36 21.53 -36.37 -26.93
N THR A 37 21.16 -37.43 -27.57
CA THR A 37 20.34 -38.50 -26.98
C THR A 37 21.14 -39.12 -25.85
N LEU A 38 21.09 -38.50 -24.68
CA LEU A 38 21.50 -39.14 -23.44
C LEU A 38 20.38 -40.12 -23.12
N ASP A 39 20.59 -41.40 -23.48
CA ASP A 39 19.82 -42.51 -22.90
C ASP A 39 20.17 -42.62 -21.40
N PHE A 40 19.70 -41.59 -20.67
CA PHE A 40 19.68 -41.62 -19.22
C PHE A 40 18.44 -42.44 -18.85
N GLU A 41 18.58 -43.77 -18.76
CA GLU A 41 17.64 -44.55 -17.98
C GLU A 41 17.70 -44.04 -16.55
N LEU A 42 16.87 -43.01 -16.33
CA LEU A 42 16.59 -42.54 -14.97
C LEU A 42 15.83 -43.69 -14.31
N GLU A 43 16.53 -44.62 -13.66
CA GLU A 43 15.90 -45.46 -12.66
C GLU A 43 15.31 -44.52 -11.62
N LEU A 44 14.07 -44.07 -11.91
CA LEU A 44 13.26 -43.41 -10.92
C LEU A 44 13.16 -44.38 -9.75
N PRO A 45 13.81 -44.10 -8.59
CA PRO A 45 13.63 -44.94 -7.42
C PRO A 45 12.12 -45.03 -7.23
N ALA A 46 11.61 -46.30 -7.22
CA ALA A 46 10.20 -46.65 -7.23
C ALA A 46 9.39 -45.60 -6.53
N MET A 47 8.53 -44.88 -7.30
CA MET A 47 7.81 -43.70 -6.86
C MET A 47 7.38 -43.92 -5.42
N GLN A 48 8.12 -43.31 -4.53
CA GLN A 48 7.85 -43.36 -3.10
C GLN A 48 6.39 -42.94 -3.01
N LYS A 49 5.49 -43.87 -2.68
CA LYS A 49 4.03 -43.63 -2.60
C LYS A 49 3.91 -42.27 -1.94
N ALA A 50 3.50 -41.27 -2.75
CA ALA A 50 3.40 -39.89 -2.24
C ALA A 50 2.59 -39.98 -0.96
N ASN A 51 3.22 -39.69 0.16
CA ASN A 51 2.50 -39.63 1.43
C ASN A 51 1.26 -38.75 1.17
N PRO A 52 0.05 -39.22 1.48
CA PRO A 52 -1.13 -38.43 1.27
C PRO A 52 -0.89 -37.08 1.92
N VAL A 53 -0.92 -36.03 1.11
CA VAL A 53 -0.70 -34.66 1.60
C VAL A 53 -1.77 -34.41 2.68
N ASP A 54 -1.33 -33.91 3.83
CA ASP A 54 -2.23 -33.60 4.94
C ASP A 54 -3.33 -32.63 4.44
N PRO A 55 -4.62 -33.03 4.46
CA PRO A 55 -5.73 -32.19 3.98
C PRO A 55 -5.78 -30.83 4.67
N ASP A 56 -5.35 -30.74 5.93
CA ASP A 56 -5.27 -29.47 6.67
C ASP A 56 -4.18 -28.55 6.13
N LEU A 57 -3.04 -29.11 5.71
CA LEU A 57 -1.97 -28.37 5.07
C LEU A 57 -2.42 -27.81 3.72
N GLU A 58 -3.08 -28.63 2.90
CA GLU A 58 -3.62 -28.21 1.60
C GLU A 58 -4.61 -27.04 1.77
N ARG A 59 -5.52 -27.16 2.73
CA ARG A 59 -6.50 -26.10 3.03
C ARG A 59 -5.82 -24.81 3.46
N LYS A 60 -4.80 -24.86 4.33
CA LYS A 60 -4.02 -23.69 4.76
C LYS A 60 -3.31 -23.04 3.58
N ILE A 61 -2.70 -23.82 2.70
CA ILE A 61 -2.03 -23.31 1.50
C ILE A 61 -3.03 -22.63 0.57
N ALA A 62 -4.18 -23.26 0.31
CA ALA A 62 -5.22 -22.70 -0.55
C ALA A 62 -5.77 -21.36 0.01
N LEU A 63 -6.05 -21.33 1.32
CA LEU A 63 -6.52 -20.12 1.99
C LEU A 63 -5.48 -18.99 1.92
N ARG A 64 -4.21 -19.29 2.23
CA ARG A 64 -3.11 -18.34 2.11
C ARG A 64 -3.01 -17.76 0.70
N ARG A 65 -3.04 -18.61 -0.32
CA ARG A 65 -2.98 -18.18 -1.73
C ARG A 65 -4.08 -17.18 -2.04
N LYS A 66 -5.33 -17.52 -1.69
CA LYS A 66 -6.48 -16.64 -1.93
C LYS A 66 -6.36 -15.29 -1.20
N MET A 67 -5.93 -15.29 0.05
CA MET A 67 -5.74 -14.06 0.83
C MET A 67 -4.64 -13.18 0.25
N LEU A 68 -3.50 -13.78 -0.14
CA LEU A 68 -2.37 -13.05 -0.71
C LEU A 68 -2.58 -12.64 -2.18
N GLU A 69 -3.53 -13.25 -2.89
CA GLU A 69 -3.96 -12.81 -4.22
C GLU A 69 -4.78 -11.51 -4.15
N LEU A 70 -5.66 -11.38 -3.15
CA LEU A 70 -6.48 -10.20 -2.94
C LEU A 70 -5.72 -9.04 -2.28
N HIS A 71 -4.71 -9.34 -1.46
CA HIS A 71 -3.97 -8.33 -0.69
C HIS A 71 -3.35 -7.23 -1.57
N PRO A 72 -2.63 -7.51 -2.68
CA PRO A 72 -2.04 -6.45 -3.50
C PRO A 72 -3.11 -5.58 -4.18
N ALA A 73 -4.21 -6.16 -4.64
CA ALA A 73 -5.29 -5.40 -5.27
C ALA A 73 -5.91 -4.40 -4.29
N LEU A 74 -6.22 -4.83 -3.06
CA LEU A 74 -6.70 -3.96 -2.00
C LEU A 74 -5.63 -2.94 -1.56
N GLY A 75 -4.35 -3.33 -1.56
CA GLY A 75 -3.23 -2.42 -1.28
C GLY A 75 -3.14 -1.28 -2.28
N ILE A 76 -3.25 -1.57 -3.58
CA ILE A 76 -3.27 -0.55 -4.64
C ILE A 76 -4.49 0.35 -4.50
N ALA A 77 -5.69 -0.22 -4.30
CA ALA A 77 -6.91 0.55 -4.09
C ALA A 77 -6.79 1.47 -2.87
N THR A 78 -6.17 0.99 -1.79
CA THR A 78 -5.89 1.79 -0.59
C THR A 78 -4.94 2.95 -0.92
N LEU A 79 -3.83 2.68 -1.62
CA LEU A 79 -2.84 3.70 -1.96
C LEU A 79 -3.45 4.83 -2.80
N VAL A 80 -4.24 4.49 -3.81
CA VAL A 80 -4.95 5.46 -4.67
C VAL A 80 -5.97 6.26 -3.85
N SER A 81 -6.79 5.58 -3.05
CA SER A 81 -7.80 6.22 -2.20
C SER A 81 -7.18 7.13 -1.14
N LEU A 82 -6.07 6.70 -0.51
CA LEU A 82 -5.35 7.50 0.48
C LEU A 82 -4.69 8.72 -0.17
N GLY A 83 -4.12 8.59 -1.37
CA GLY A 83 -3.60 9.72 -2.15
C GLY A 83 -4.68 10.76 -2.42
N ALA A 84 -5.86 10.33 -2.87
CA ALA A 84 -7.01 11.21 -3.03
C ALA A 84 -7.43 11.88 -1.71
N THR A 85 -7.43 11.11 -0.60
CA THR A 85 -7.74 11.63 0.74
C THR A 85 -6.78 12.74 1.15
N VAL A 86 -5.48 12.56 0.92
CA VAL A 86 -4.44 13.55 1.26
C VAL A 86 -4.61 14.82 0.42
N VAL A 87 -4.85 14.70 -0.87
CA VAL A 87 -5.10 15.84 -1.76
C VAL A 87 -6.36 16.61 -1.33
N LEU A 88 -7.47 15.89 -1.13
CA LEU A 88 -8.71 16.51 -0.69
C LEU A 88 -8.60 17.14 0.71
N GLY A 89 -7.79 16.54 1.59
CA GLY A 89 -7.46 17.10 2.90
C GLY A 89 -6.72 18.42 2.79
N GLN A 90 -5.73 18.50 1.90
CA GLN A 90 -4.98 19.73 1.63
C GLN A 90 -5.90 20.81 1.05
N LEU A 91 -6.77 20.46 0.11
CA LEU A 91 -7.73 21.39 -0.47
C LEU A 91 -8.73 21.90 0.59
N ASN A 92 -9.21 21.02 1.46
CA ASN A 92 -10.10 21.39 2.57
C ASN A 92 -9.40 22.29 3.60
N LEU A 93 -8.13 22.00 3.92
CA LEU A 93 -7.32 22.83 4.82
C LEU A 93 -7.11 24.24 4.24
N SER A 94 -6.81 24.32 2.93
CA SER A 94 -6.62 25.58 2.21
C SER A 94 -7.92 26.37 2.08
N ASP A 95 -9.05 25.72 1.83
CA ASP A 95 -10.37 26.34 1.79
C ASP A 95 -10.72 26.97 3.15
N LYS A 96 -10.46 26.23 4.22
CA LYS A 96 -10.83 26.69 5.58
C LYS A 96 -9.88 27.75 6.15
N TYR A 97 -8.56 27.59 5.96
CA TYR A 97 -7.55 28.41 6.65
C TYR A 97 -6.60 29.17 5.72
N GLY A 98 -6.67 28.93 4.42
CA GLY A 98 -5.79 29.52 3.41
C GLY A 98 -6.41 30.65 2.60
N GLY A 99 -7.57 31.18 3.03
CA GLY A 99 -8.26 32.26 2.33
C GLY A 99 -9.28 31.81 1.29
N GLY A 100 -9.63 30.52 1.26
CA GLY A 100 -10.64 29.94 0.35
C GLY A 100 -12.08 30.26 0.73
N GLY A 101 -12.33 30.92 1.87
CA GLY A 101 -13.65 31.39 2.31
C GLY A 101 -14.45 30.38 3.12
N ASP A 102 -13.85 29.28 3.55
CA ASP A 102 -14.49 28.19 4.33
C ASP A 102 -15.81 27.71 3.70
N THR A 103 -15.76 27.44 2.39
CA THR A 103 -16.94 27.02 1.62
C THR A 103 -17.42 25.63 1.96
N GLY A 104 -16.56 24.80 2.57
CA GLY A 104 -16.85 23.42 2.95
C GLY A 104 -16.95 22.44 1.77
N ARG A 105 -16.68 22.88 0.52
CA ARG A 105 -16.87 22.09 -0.71
C ARG A 105 -16.08 20.78 -0.73
N TYR A 106 -14.92 20.73 -0.07
CA TYR A 106 -14.05 19.56 -0.03
C TYR A 106 -14.27 18.67 1.18
N ARG A 107 -14.97 19.15 2.22
CA ARG A 107 -15.15 18.46 3.51
C ARG A 107 -15.77 17.07 3.34
N ASN A 108 -16.88 16.97 2.63
CA ASN A 108 -17.59 15.69 2.48
C ASN A 108 -16.81 14.71 1.61
N TRP A 109 -16.16 15.18 0.56
CA TRP A 109 -15.30 14.35 -0.28
C TRP A 109 -14.11 13.80 0.51
N HIS A 110 -13.41 14.68 1.25
CA HIS A 110 -12.30 14.26 2.13
C HIS A 110 -12.77 13.20 3.13
N ARG A 111 -13.89 13.40 3.80
CA ARG A 111 -14.43 12.42 4.77
C ARG A 111 -14.80 11.09 4.11
N GLY A 112 -15.45 11.11 2.95
CA GLY A 112 -15.82 9.91 2.22
C GLY A 112 -14.59 9.08 1.82
N PHE A 113 -13.59 9.74 1.24
CA PHE A 113 -12.33 9.08 0.90
C PHE A 113 -11.53 8.63 2.12
N ALA A 114 -11.57 9.36 3.24
CA ALA A 114 -10.93 8.98 4.49
C ALA A 114 -11.52 7.66 5.05
N TYR A 115 -12.85 7.54 5.10
CA TYR A 115 -13.50 6.29 5.51
C TYR A 115 -13.21 5.15 4.54
N GLY A 116 -13.28 5.41 3.23
CA GLY A 116 -12.95 4.43 2.21
C GLY A 116 -11.51 3.92 2.33
N SER A 117 -10.54 4.83 2.47
CA SER A 117 -9.11 4.49 2.65
C SER A 117 -8.88 3.68 3.92
N ALA A 118 -9.48 4.08 5.04
CA ALA A 118 -9.33 3.37 6.31
C ALA A 118 -9.91 1.95 6.22
N SER A 119 -11.06 1.77 5.58
CA SER A 119 -11.69 0.45 5.39
C SER A 119 -10.87 -0.45 4.47
N LEU A 120 -10.38 0.08 3.34
CA LEU A 120 -9.52 -0.66 2.41
C LEU A 120 -8.18 -1.03 3.07
N PHE A 121 -7.59 -0.11 3.83
CA PHE A 121 -6.36 -0.35 4.58
C PHE A 121 -6.53 -1.47 5.61
N ALA A 122 -7.62 -1.43 6.37
CA ALA A 122 -7.93 -2.47 7.35
C ALA A 122 -8.14 -3.84 6.67
N ALA A 123 -8.89 -3.88 5.57
CA ALA A 123 -9.12 -5.12 4.83
C ALA A 123 -7.82 -5.69 4.26
N ALA A 124 -6.99 -4.87 3.60
CA ALA A 124 -5.69 -5.29 3.08
C ALA A 124 -4.76 -5.76 4.22
N GLY A 125 -4.69 -5.01 5.32
CA GLY A 125 -3.88 -5.35 6.49
C GLY A 125 -4.29 -6.68 7.12
N LEU A 126 -5.59 -6.91 7.32
CA LEU A 126 -6.11 -8.17 7.84
C LEU A 126 -5.75 -9.35 6.95
N LEU A 127 -5.89 -9.22 5.62
CA LEU A 127 -5.48 -10.29 4.71
C LEU A 127 -3.98 -10.60 4.81
N GLY A 128 -3.14 -9.57 4.95
CA GLY A 128 -1.69 -9.77 5.09
C GLY A 128 -1.27 -10.39 6.42
N VAL A 129 -1.92 -9.99 7.52
CA VAL A 129 -1.57 -10.45 8.89
C VAL A 129 -2.17 -11.81 9.21
N LEU A 130 -3.41 -12.07 8.78
CA LEU A 130 -4.14 -13.32 9.10
C LEU A 130 -3.88 -14.45 8.10
N ALA A 131 -3.10 -14.20 7.04
CA ALA A 131 -2.77 -15.26 6.08
C ALA A 131 -2.01 -16.40 6.78
N PRO A 132 -2.50 -17.65 6.73
CA PRO A 132 -1.87 -18.78 7.40
C PRO A 132 -0.42 -18.96 6.96
N GLU A 133 0.46 -19.35 7.87
CA GLU A 133 1.85 -19.73 7.57
C GLU A 133 1.96 -21.26 7.61
N PRO A 134 1.84 -21.94 6.45
CA PRO A 134 1.80 -23.40 6.41
C PRO A 134 3.17 -24.06 6.65
N PHE A 135 4.25 -23.29 6.51
CA PHE A 135 5.62 -23.78 6.67
C PHE A 135 6.35 -23.06 7.78
N GLU A 136 7.17 -23.78 8.53
CA GLU A 136 8.08 -23.19 9.51
C GLU A 136 9.09 -22.30 8.78
N LYS A 137 9.13 -21.03 9.17
CA LYS A 137 10.17 -20.14 8.69
C LYS A 137 11.48 -20.51 9.38
N HIS A 138 12.40 -21.09 8.65
CA HIS A 138 13.78 -21.06 9.07
C HIS A 138 14.19 -19.58 9.15
N ALA A 139 14.45 -19.09 10.35
CA ALA A 139 14.79 -17.70 10.60
C ALA A 139 16.11 -17.35 9.90
N ARG A 140 16.05 -17.04 8.63
CA ARG A 140 17.09 -16.26 7.97
C ARG A 140 16.86 -14.82 8.41
N PHE A 141 17.64 -14.41 9.40
CA PHE A 141 17.74 -13.02 9.82
C PHE A 141 18.51 -12.21 8.76
N ASP A 142 18.00 -12.19 7.55
CA ASP A 142 18.42 -11.14 6.63
C ASP A 142 17.56 -9.91 6.94
N ARG A 143 18.11 -8.99 7.74
CA ARG A 143 17.40 -7.83 8.31
C ARG A 143 16.84 -6.88 7.25
N TRP A 144 17.20 -7.07 5.98
CA TRP A 144 16.95 -6.11 4.92
C TRP A 144 16.24 -6.72 3.70
N ASP A 145 15.56 -7.85 3.86
CA ASP A 145 14.73 -8.36 2.78
C ASP A 145 13.51 -7.45 2.53
N SER A 146 13.04 -7.42 1.28
CA SER A 146 11.90 -6.59 0.85
C SER A 146 10.64 -6.88 1.67
N ALA A 147 10.42 -8.11 2.10
CA ALA A 147 9.27 -8.49 2.91
C ALA A 147 9.33 -7.89 4.32
N THR A 148 10.51 -7.88 4.94
CA THR A 148 10.73 -7.27 6.26
C THR A 148 10.59 -5.75 6.18
N LEU A 149 11.16 -5.11 5.16
CA LEU A 149 11.00 -3.67 4.93
C LEU A 149 9.54 -3.30 4.70
N HIS A 150 8.83 -4.06 3.84
CA HIS A 150 7.40 -3.86 3.63
C HIS A 150 6.62 -3.93 4.94
N LYS A 151 6.81 -4.98 5.75
CA LYS A 151 6.13 -5.14 7.04
C LYS A 151 6.42 -3.99 8.00
N THR A 152 7.67 -3.55 8.08
CA THR A 152 8.08 -2.43 8.94
C THR A 152 7.40 -1.13 8.50
N LEU A 153 7.44 -0.81 7.21
CA LEU A 153 6.80 0.38 6.67
C LEU A 153 5.27 0.34 6.81
N MET A 154 4.65 -0.84 6.67
CA MET A 154 3.22 -1.01 6.92
C MET A 154 2.88 -0.88 8.42
N ALA A 155 3.75 -1.30 9.34
CA ALA A 155 3.56 -1.04 10.77
C ALA A 155 3.58 0.48 11.07
N VAL A 156 4.52 1.22 10.49
CA VAL A 156 4.57 2.69 10.59
C VAL A 156 3.30 3.32 9.99
N ALA A 157 2.89 2.87 8.79
CA ALA A 157 1.65 3.34 8.16
C ALA A 157 0.41 3.04 9.02
N THR A 158 0.38 1.89 9.72
CA THR A 158 -0.71 1.53 10.63
C THR A 158 -0.80 2.47 11.82
N LEU A 159 0.33 2.78 12.45
CA LEU A 159 0.39 3.76 13.54
C LEU A 159 -0.05 5.15 13.04
N GLY A 160 0.43 5.54 11.86
CA GLY A 160 0.02 6.76 11.20
C GLY A 160 -1.49 6.81 10.91
N MET A 161 -2.09 5.72 10.45
CA MET A 161 -3.52 5.62 10.17
C MET A 161 -4.37 5.77 11.45
N VAL A 162 -3.95 5.13 12.55
CA VAL A 162 -4.61 5.29 13.86
C VAL A 162 -4.53 6.74 14.32
N ALA A 163 -3.35 7.35 14.24
CA ALA A 163 -3.15 8.76 14.59
C ALA A 163 -4.00 9.69 13.70
N GLN A 164 -4.09 9.41 12.39
CA GLN A 164 -4.94 10.14 11.43
C GLN A 164 -6.40 10.16 11.86
N ILE A 165 -6.96 8.98 12.20
CA ILE A 165 -8.35 8.87 12.63
C ILE A 165 -8.56 9.68 13.91
N ALA A 166 -7.70 9.52 14.91
CA ALA A 166 -7.79 10.25 16.18
C ALA A 166 -7.72 11.77 15.98
N LEU A 167 -6.73 12.23 15.21
CA LEU A 167 -6.54 13.67 14.94
C LEU A 167 -7.68 14.26 14.10
N GLY A 168 -8.16 13.52 13.10
CA GLY A 168 -9.28 13.96 12.24
C GLY A 168 -10.58 14.09 13.03
N VAL A 169 -10.87 13.13 13.91
CA VAL A 169 -12.03 13.19 14.83
C VAL A 169 -11.86 14.36 15.78
N THR A 170 -10.68 14.53 16.39
CA THR A 170 -10.41 15.65 17.31
C THR A 170 -10.58 17.01 16.62
N ALA A 171 -10.02 17.19 15.42
CA ALA A 171 -10.16 18.40 14.63
C ALA A 171 -11.65 18.71 14.30
N SER A 172 -12.44 17.67 14.04
CA SER A 172 -13.88 17.80 13.78
C SER A 172 -14.67 18.20 15.05
N LEU A 173 -14.34 17.59 16.20
CA LEU A 173 -14.98 17.91 17.49
C LEU A 173 -14.61 19.30 18.01
N ARG A 174 -13.49 19.85 17.55
CA ARG A 174 -13.00 21.18 17.89
C ARG A 174 -13.45 22.27 16.91
N GLU A 175 -14.51 22.03 16.13
CA GLU A 175 -15.01 23.02 15.18
C GLU A 175 -15.43 24.30 15.90
N GLY A 176 -14.88 25.46 15.44
CA GLY A 176 -15.10 26.78 16.07
C GLY A 176 -14.16 27.10 17.24
N HIS A 177 -13.33 26.17 17.72
CA HIS A 177 -12.33 26.44 18.74
C HIS A 177 -11.04 27.01 18.14
N LEU A 178 -10.31 27.86 18.92
CA LEU A 178 -9.06 28.51 18.46
C LEU A 178 -7.95 27.51 18.11
N ASP A 179 -7.92 26.34 18.74
CA ASP A 179 -6.92 25.29 18.53
C ASP A 179 -7.26 24.31 17.40
N GLN A 180 -8.45 24.41 16.81
CA GLN A 180 -8.87 23.54 15.68
C GLN A 180 -7.86 23.54 14.54
N ARG A 181 -7.34 24.73 14.18
CA ARG A 181 -6.34 24.88 13.11
C ARG A 181 -5.09 24.06 13.39
N SER A 182 -4.60 24.08 14.62
CA SER A 182 -3.40 23.32 15.02
C SER A 182 -3.61 21.80 14.87
N PHE A 183 -4.76 21.28 15.32
CA PHE A 183 -5.10 19.86 15.12
C PHE A 183 -5.24 19.51 13.64
N ALA A 184 -5.84 20.36 12.83
CA ALA A 184 -5.98 20.13 11.39
C ALA A 184 -4.61 20.12 10.68
N GLN A 185 -3.67 20.99 11.07
CA GLN A 185 -2.32 21.02 10.52
C GLN A 185 -1.51 19.78 10.92
N VAL A 186 -1.57 19.35 12.18
CA VAL A 186 -0.91 18.12 12.63
C VAL A 186 -1.51 16.89 11.93
N HIS A 187 -2.85 16.83 11.82
CA HIS A 187 -3.53 15.79 11.04
C HIS A 187 -3.01 15.73 9.61
N GLN A 188 -2.89 16.87 8.94
CA GLN A 188 -2.38 16.94 7.57
C GLN A 188 -0.91 16.48 7.47
N ALA A 189 -0.05 16.88 8.39
CA ALA A 189 1.36 16.47 8.42
C ALA A 189 1.51 14.97 8.63
N VAL A 190 0.77 14.40 9.59
CA VAL A 190 0.73 12.93 9.81
C VAL A 190 0.17 12.21 8.58
N GLY A 191 -0.78 12.83 7.85
CA GLY A 191 -1.30 12.32 6.59
C GLY A 191 -0.25 12.12 5.52
N TYR A 192 0.57 13.13 5.32
CA TYR A 192 1.71 13.03 4.39
C TYR A 192 2.70 11.95 4.80
N ALA A 193 3.04 11.87 6.09
CA ALA A 193 3.96 10.85 6.60
C ALA A 193 3.39 9.43 6.42
N THR A 194 2.10 9.23 6.71
CA THR A 194 1.39 7.95 6.53
C THR A 194 1.36 7.53 5.07
N PHE A 195 0.99 8.45 4.17
CA PHE A 195 0.99 8.20 2.74
C PHE A 195 2.40 7.88 2.21
N GLY A 196 3.42 8.62 2.68
CA GLY A 196 4.82 8.36 2.35
C GLY A 196 5.30 6.99 2.78
N ALA A 197 5.01 6.59 4.03
CA ALA A 197 5.35 5.27 4.55
C ALA A 197 4.67 4.15 3.76
N MET A 198 3.39 4.31 3.43
CA MET A 198 2.65 3.34 2.63
C MET A 198 3.19 3.24 1.20
N SER A 199 3.50 4.38 0.57
CA SER A 199 4.09 4.42 -0.78
C SER A 199 5.45 3.75 -0.82
N ALA A 200 6.31 4.02 0.18
CA ALA A 200 7.61 3.36 0.31
C ALA A 200 7.45 1.86 0.54
N GLY A 201 6.51 1.45 1.40
CA GLY A 201 6.23 0.04 1.65
C GLY A 201 5.70 -0.71 0.42
N PHE A 202 5.00 -0.03 -0.47
CA PHE A 202 4.62 -0.58 -1.77
C PHE A 202 5.84 -0.66 -2.71
N ALA A 203 6.63 0.41 -2.77
CA ALA A 203 7.77 0.50 -3.68
C ALA A 203 8.83 -0.58 -3.43
N VAL A 204 9.13 -0.91 -2.15
CA VAL A 204 10.13 -1.95 -1.81
C VAL A 204 9.76 -3.37 -2.28
N LEU A 205 8.52 -3.60 -2.70
CA LEU A 205 8.10 -4.87 -3.30
C LEU A 205 8.24 -4.90 -4.82
N LEU A 206 8.52 -3.76 -5.45
CA LEU A 206 8.69 -3.64 -6.90
C LEU A 206 10.16 -3.76 -7.33
N PHE A 207 11.08 -3.52 -6.40
CA PHE A 207 12.52 -3.53 -6.61
C PHE A 207 13.23 -4.45 -5.61
#